data_599654668a40f48014ae8bcf729669b0
#
_entry.id   599654668a40f48014ae8bcf729669b0
#
_cell.length_a   1.000
_cell.length_b   1.000
_cell.length_c   1.000
_cell.angle_alpha   90.00
_cell.angle_beta   90.00
_cell.angle_gamma   90.00
#
_symmetry.space_group_name_H-M   'P 1'
#
loop_
_entity.id
_entity.type
_entity.pdbx_description
1 polymer ?
#
loop_
_entity_poly.entity_id
_entity_poly.type
_entity_poly.pdbx_seq_one_letter_code
_entity_poly.pdbx_strand_id
1 'polypeptide(L)'
;HIHGGAWKIGDKYGQALPLMQAMTRLGWICVSISYRLSPKATFPDHIIDCKAALAWTKRHIQDYGGDPAFIAVTGGSAGGHLTGLMASTANDPAFQPGFEDQDTTIQAAVPFYGPFDWTDRDELQPNQGLRHLLEKEVIKSSFASAQAVYEAGSPLLRDLTSAPPMMIVHGDQDSLVPVGISRKMAALYRAQAETPCIYLEIPGAQHAFDIFASPRSEHTKLGVMRFLCFCYAEYHASKG
;
A
#
# COMPACT_ATOMS: atom_id res chain seq x y z
N HIS A 1 2.67 -4.41 7.76
CA HIS A 1 3.53 -4.11 6.60
C HIS A 1 3.36 -5.14 5.49
N ILE A 2 3.25 -4.67 4.25
CA ILE A 2 3.12 -5.49 3.04
C ILE A 2 4.42 -5.34 2.22
N HIS A 3 5.14 -6.45 2.02
CA HIS A 3 6.41 -6.44 1.29
C HIS A 3 6.24 -6.15 -0.22
N GLY A 4 7.27 -5.58 -0.84
CA GLY A 4 7.41 -5.44 -2.30
C GLY A 4 7.94 -6.71 -2.96
N GLY A 5 8.30 -6.59 -4.25
CA GLY A 5 8.89 -7.69 -5.02
C GLY A 5 8.05 -8.06 -6.25
N ALA A 6 7.45 -7.08 -6.91
CA ALA A 6 6.69 -7.25 -8.16
C ALA A 6 5.61 -8.36 -8.10
N TRP A 7 5.01 -8.57 -6.93
CA TRP A 7 4.05 -9.65 -6.62
C TRP A 7 4.57 -11.08 -6.86
N LYS A 8 5.88 -11.24 -7.12
CA LYS A 8 6.52 -12.53 -7.49
C LYS A 8 7.52 -13.03 -6.47
N ILE A 9 8.16 -12.14 -5.75
CA ILE A 9 9.22 -12.45 -4.78
C ILE A 9 9.00 -11.67 -3.48
N GLY A 10 9.77 -12.01 -2.46
CA GLY A 10 9.71 -11.39 -1.15
C GLY A 10 8.92 -12.20 -0.14
N ASP A 11 9.04 -11.78 1.10
CA ASP A 11 8.36 -12.37 2.24
C ASP A 11 8.28 -11.36 3.40
N LYS A 12 7.71 -11.78 4.51
CA LYS A 12 7.53 -10.98 5.72
C LYS A 12 8.82 -10.64 6.49
N TYR A 13 9.97 -11.17 6.11
CA TYR A 13 11.20 -11.03 6.92
C TYR A 13 12.16 -9.95 6.45
N GLY A 14 12.13 -9.58 5.18
CA GLY A 14 13.22 -8.85 4.53
C GLY A 14 13.06 -7.33 4.41
N GLN A 15 11.89 -6.74 4.67
CA GLN A 15 11.63 -5.32 4.35
C GLN A 15 11.11 -4.52 5.54
N ALA A 16 11.28 -3.18 5.46
CA ALA A 16 10.83 -2.19 6.44
C ALA A 16 11.33 -2.39 7.89
N LEU A 17 12.34 -3.21 8.13
CA LEU A 17 12.88 -3.46 9.48
C LEU A 17 13.26 -2.17 10.23
N PRO A 18 13.94 -1.16 9.61
CA PRO A 18 14.25 0.10 10.30
C PRO A 18 13.01 0.87 10.74
N LEU A 19 11.95 0.90 9.93
CA LEU A 19 10.68 1.54 10.28
C LEU A 19 9.99 0.77 11.41
N MET A 20 9.86 -0.55 11.29
CA MET A 20 9.23 -1.39 12.32
C MET A 20 9.95 -1.27 13.67
N GLN A 21 11.29 -1.32 13.70
CA GLN A 21 12.07 -1.13 14.91
C GLN A 21 11.86 0.26 15.53
N ALA A 22 11.73 1.28 14.71
CA ALA A 22 11.48 2.64 15.21
C ALA A 22 10.05 2.76 15.77
N MET A 23 9.05 2.18 15.13
CA MET A 23 7.66 2.19 15.59
C MET A 23 7.48 1.37 16.87
N THR A 24 8.12 0.21 16.99
CA THR A 24 8.04 -0.61 18.21
C THR A 24 8.63 0.11 19.44
N ARG A 25 9.67 0.94 19.25
CA ARG A 25 10.19 1.79 20.34
C ARG A 25 9.20 2.85 20.82
N LEU A 26 8.20 3.19 20.01
CA LEU A 26 7.09 4.09 20.35
C LEU A 26 5.87 3.33 20.90
N GLY A 27 5.98 2.02 21.14
CA GLY A 27 4.90 1.20 21.66
C GLY A 27 3.96 0.61 20.62
N TRP A 28 4.29 0.72 19.31
CA TRP A 28 3.48 0.11 18.25
C TRP A 28 3.79 -1.38 18.12
N ILE A 29 2.76 -2.15 17.78
CA ILE A 29 2.93 -3.53 17.33
C ILE A 29 3.04 -3.52 15.80
N CYS A 30 4.07 -4.17 15.26
CA CYS A 30 4.31 -4.25 13.84
C CYS A 30 4.06 -5.69 13.36
N VAL A 31 3.08 -5.85 12.48
CA VAL A 31 2.75 -7.12 11.82
C VAL A 31 3.24 -7.10 10.39
N SER A 32 4.19 -7.95 10.05
CA SER A 32 4.65 -8.13 8.67
C SER A 32 4.03 -9.38 8.08
N ILE A 33 3.44 -9.27 6.90
CA ILE A 33 2.69 -10.36 6.27
C ILE A 33 3.40 -10.89 5.03
N SER A 34 3.17 -12.17 4.72
CA SER A 34 3.41 -12.74 3.40
C SER A 34 2.07 -12.95 2.70
N TYR A 35 2.02 -12.70 1.41
CA TYR A 35 0.89 -13.00 0.56
C TYR A 35 1.29 -13.98 -0.55
N ARG A 36 0.34 -14.68 -1.14
CA ARG A 36 0.60 -15.64 -2.24
C ARG A 36 1.23 -14.90 -3.43
N LEU A 37 2.26 -15.50 -4.02
CA LEU A 37 3.08 -14.88 -5.07
C LEU A 37 2.76 -15.45 -6.46
N SER A 38 2.82 -14.58 -7.46
CA SER A 38 2.81 -14.94 -8.87
C SER A 38 4.14 -15.68 -9.25
N PRO A 39 4.13 -16.57 -10.25
CA PRO A 39 3.01 -16.92 -11.11
C PRO A 39 2.07 -18.00 -10.52
N LYS A 40 2.31 -18.51 -9.32
CA LYS A 40 1.39 -19.49 -8.69
C LYS A 40 0.04 -18.85 -8.39
N ALA A 41 0.04 -17.68 -7.77
CA ALA A 41 -1.15 -16.86 -7.57
C ALA A 41 -1.44 -15.98 -8.79
N THR A 42 -2.69 -15.54 -8.91
CA THR A 42 -3.17 -14.62 -9.94
C THR A 42 -3.96 -13.52 -9.23
N PHE A 43 -3.84 -12.25 -9.69
CA PHE A 43 -4.71 -11.21 -9.15
C PHE A 43 -6.20 -11.61 -9.32
N PRO A 44 -7.03 -11.50 -8.24
CA PRO A 44 -6.83 -10.71 -7.03
C PRO A 44 -6.29 -11.46 -5.80
N ASP A 45 -5.72 -12.66 -5.90
CA ASP A 45 -5.24 -13.45 -4.75
C ASP A 45 -4.37 -12.62 -3.77
N HIS A 46 -3.52 -11.74 -4.31
CA HIS A 46 -2.59 -10.92 -3.52
C HIS A 46 -3.31 -9.97 -2.55
N ILE A 47 -4.32 -9.25 -3.03
CA ILE A 47 -5.10 -8.33 -2.18
C ILE A 47 -6.04 -9.08 -1.24
N ILE A 48 -6.59 -10.22 -1.65
CA ILE A 48 -7.41 -11.09 -0.81
C ILE A 48 -6.60 -11.54 0.41
N ASP A 49 -5.35 -11.98 0.21
CA ASP A 49 -4.48 -12.41 1.31
C ASP A 49 -4.13 -11.26 2.25
N CYS A 50 -3.89 -10.05 1.72
CA CYS A 50 -3.65 -8.86 2.54
C CYS A 50 -4.88 -8.52 3.41
N LYS A 51 -6.08 -8.57 2.84
CA LYS A 51 -7.33 -8.34 3.58
C LYS A 51 -7.60 -9.44 4.61
N ALA A 52 -7.36 -10.71 4.27
CA ALA A 52 -7.46 -11.82 5.22
C ALA A 52 -6.50 -11.66 6.40
N ALA A 53 -5.26 -11.20 6.13
CA ALA A 53 -4.29 -10.90 7.18
C ALA A 53 -4.74 -9.73 8.06
N LEU A 54 -5.35 -8.69 7.49
CA LEU A 54 -5.93 -7.58 8.26
C LEU A 54 -7.09 -8.05 9.14
N ALA A 55 -8.01 -8.83 8.60
CA ALA A 55 -9.13 -9.41 9.35
C ALA A 55 -8.64 -10.30 10.50
N TRP A 56 -7.59 -11.11 10.25
CA TRP A 56 -6.93 -11.89 11.30
C TRP A 56 -6.32 -10.97 12.37
N THR A 57 -5.61 -9.93 11.97
CA THR A 57 -4.98 -8.97 12.88
C THR A 57 -6.02 -8.31 13.78
N LYS A 58 -7.13 -7.82 13.22
CA LYS A 58 -8.23 -7.22 14.00
C LYS A 58 -8.80 -8.18 15.05
N ARG A 59 -8.92 -9.46 14.74
CA ARG A 59 -9.46 -10.44 15.68
C ARG A 59 -8.51 -10.88 16.80
N HIS A 60 -7.19 -10.80 16.56
CA HIS A 60 -6.21 -11.42 17.45
C HIS A 60 -5.21 -10.44 18.07
N ILE A 61 -5.11 -9.20 17.58
CA ILE A 61 -4.05 -8.30 18.03
C ILE A 61 -4.16 -7.92 19.52
N GLN A 62 -5.35 -8.02 20.10
CA GLN A 62 -5.56 -7.82 21.54
C GLN A 62 -4.81 -8.84 22.38
N ASP A 63 -4.65 -10.06 21.92
CA ASP A 63 -3.90 -11.13 22.61
C ASP A 63 -2.41 -10.78 22.73
N TYR A 64 -1.96 -9.82 21.89
CA TYR A 64 -0.60 -9.29 21.87
C TYR A 64 -0.50 -7.88 22.50
N GLY A 65 -1.58 -7.39 23.09
CA GLY A 65 -1.64 -6.06 23.71
C GLY A 65 -1.89 -4.91 22.72
N GLY A 66 -2.31 -5.19 21.48
CA GLY A 66 -2.61 -4.19 20.47
C GLY A 66 -4.07 -3.72 20.48
N ASP A 67 -4.31 -2.55 19.91
CA ASP A 67 -5.64 -2.00 19.69
C ASP A 67 -6.15 -2.37 18.29
N PRO A 68 -7.17 -3.23 18.15
CA PRO A 68 -7.73 -3.59 16.85
C PRO A 68 -8.48 -2.44 16.17
N ALA A 69 -8.82 -1.39 16.90
CA ALA A 69 -9.59 -0.26 16.40
C ALA A 69 -8.73 0.76 15.63
N PHE A 70 -7.41 0.71 15.81
CA PHE A 70 -6.47 1.53 15.02
C PHE A 70 -5.40 0.67 14.35
N ILE A 71 -5.55 0.46 13.06
CA ILE A 71 -4.56 -0.26 12.24
C ILE A 71 -4.14 0.62 11.06
N ALA A 72 -2.84 0.80 10.92
CA ALA A 72 -2.23 1.45 9.76
C ALA A 72 -1.56 0.41 8.86
N VAL A 73 -1.60 0.64 7.54
CA VAL A 73 -0.95 -0.25 6.56
C VAL A 73 0.16 0.50 5.84
N THR A 74 1.32 -0.15 5.70
CA THR A 74 2.46 0.35 4.92
C THR A 74 2.94 -0.71 3.95
N GLY A 75 3.57 -0.29 2.86
CA GLY A 75 4.21 -1.21 1.93
C GLY A 75 4.97 -0.50 0.82
N GLY A 76 5.98 -1.16 0.24
CA GLY A 76 6.81 -0.61 -0.83
C GLY A 76 6.57 -1.32 -2.17
N SER A 77 6.66 -0.60 -3.30
CA SER A 77 6.56 -1.18 -4.65
C SER A 77 5.23 -1.95 -4.85
N ALA A 78 5.27 -3.25 -5.13
CA ALA A 78 4.08 -4.10 -5.15
C ALA A 78 3.31 -4.05 -3.82
N GLY A 79 4.00 -3.95 -2.67
CA GLY A 79 3.37 -3.72 -1.36
C GLY A 79 2.75 -2.34 -1.24
N GLY A 80 3.36 -1.31 -1.84
CA GLY A 80 2.79 0.03 -1.94
C GLY A 80 1.50 0.06 -2.77
N HIS A 81 1.47 -0.67 -3.89
CA HIS A 81 0.27 -0.89 -4.68
C HIS A 81 -0.83 -1.56 -3.84
N LEU A 82 -0.52 -2.67 -3.16
CA LEU A 82 -1.48 -3.38 -2.30
C LEU A 82 -1.95 -2.51 -1.13
N THR A 83 -1.07 -1.66 -0.56
CA THR A 83 -1.45 -0.65 0.45
C THR A 83 -2.45 0.34 -0.11
N GLY A 84 -2.26 0.82 -1.35
CA GLY A 84 -3.21 1.67 -2.05
C GLY A 84 -4.57 0.99 -2.25
N LEU A 85 -4.58 -0.29 -2.65
CA LEU A 85 -5.81 -1.08 -2.77
C LEU A 85 -6.49 -1.30 -1.41
N MET A 86 -5.74 -1.62 -0.35
CA MET A 86 -6.29 -1.74 1.00
C MET A 86 -7.03 -0.47 1.43
N ALA A 87 -6.45 0.70 1.12
CA ALA A 87 -7.05 2.00 1.45
C ALA A 87 -8.30 2.33 0.63
N SER A 88 -8.40 1.86 -0.61
CA SER A 88 -9.46 2.21 -1.56
C SER A 88 -10.53 1.13 -1.74
N THR A 89 -10.43 0.01 -1.05
CA THR A 89 -11.35 -1.13 -1.19
C THR A 89 -11.80 -1.69 0.16
N ALA A 90 -11.93 -0.83 1.19
CA ALA A 90 -12.43 -1.25 2.50
C ALA A 90 -13.78 -1.97 2.34
N ASN A 91 -13.90 -3.13 2.95
CA ASN A 91 -15.11 -3.95 2.94
C ASN A 91 -15.66 -4.32 1.54
N ASP A 92 -14.81 -4.27 0.49
CA ASP A 92 -15.21 -4.67 -0.87
C ASP A 92 -15.30 -6.21 -0.93
N PRO A 93 -16.51 -6.80 -1.10
CA PRO A 93 -16.70 -8.25 -1.08
C PRO A 93 -15.98 -8.94 -2.24
N ALA A 94 -15.69 -8.25 -3.34
CA ALA A 94 -14.93 -8.80 -4.46
C ALA A 94 -13.50 -9.20 -4.07
N PHE A 95 -12.98 -8.62 -2.99
CA PHE A 95 -11.65 -8.89 -2.45
C PHE A 95 -11.67 -9.57 -1.08
N GLN A 96 -12.84 -10.08 -0.65
CA GLN A 96 -13.03 -10.76 0.64
C GLN A 96 -13.80 -12.09 0.52
N PRO A 97 -13.55 -12.96 -0.48
CA PRO A 97 -14.32 -14.18 -0.67
C PRO A 97 -14.18 -15.11 0.56
N GLY A 98 -15.33 -15.46 1.16
CA GLY A 98 -15.41 -16.32 2.33
C GLY A 98 -15.17 -15.63 3.68
N PHE A 99 -15.00 -14.31 3.68
CA PHE A 99 -14.92 -13.45 4.88
C PHE A 99 -15.48 -12.04 4.62
N GLU A 100 -16.55 -11.97 3.83
CA GLU A 100 -17.22 -10.73 3.40
C GLU A 100 -17.80 -9.94 4.57
N ASP A 101 -18.10 -10.62 5.68
CA ASP A 101 -18.62 -10.06 6.92
C ASP A 101 -17.51 -9.42 7.80
N GLN A 102 -16.25 -9.64 7.47
CA GLN A 102 -15.13 -9.12 8.26
C GLN A 102 -14.83 -7.67 7.92
N ASP A 103 -14.59 -6.84 8.93
CA ASP A 103 -14.17 -5.47 8.74
C ASP A 103 -12.72 -5.38 8.26
N THR A 104 -12.51 -4.82 7.06
CA THR A 104 -11.20 -4.55 6.47
C THR A 104 -10.91 -3.06 6.29
N THR A 105 -11.54 -2.19 7.10
CA THR A 105 -11.16 -0.78 7.19
C THR A 105 -9.79 -0.61 7.86
N ILE A 106 -9.08 0.43 7.47
CA ILE A 106 -7.81 0.83 8.09
C ILE A 106 -7.87 2.32 8.46
N GLN A 107 -7.07 2.74 9.43
CA GLN A 107 -7.11 4.11 9.96
C GLN A 107 -6.01 5.01 9.41
N ALA A 108 -4.99 4.45 8.74
CA ALA A 108 -4.00 5.20 7.99
C ALA A 108 -3.32 4.31 6.94
N ALA A 109 -2.84 4.90 5.86
CA ALA A 109 -2.10 4.21 4.81
C ALA A 109 -0.81 4.93 4.44
N VAL A 110 0.29 4.18 4.27
CA VAL A 110 1.58 4.74 3.83
C VAL A 110 2.13 3.89 2.67
N PRO A 111 1.63 4.08 1.45
CA PRO A 111 2.18 3.44 0.27
C PRO A 111 3.47 4.14 -0.18
N PHE A 112 4.53 3.35 -0.39
CA PHE A 112 5.80 3.79 -0.95
C PHE A 112 5.89 3.39 -2.42
N TYR A 113 6.15 4.32 -3.30
CA TYR A 113 6.43 4.12 -4.74
C TYR A 113 5.63 2.98 -5.41
N GLY A 114 4.33 2.93 -5.12
CA GLY A 114 3.43 1.93 -5.68
C GLY A 114 3.01 2.24 -7.13
N PRO A 115 2.90 1.23 -8.01
CA PRO A 115 2.31 1.40 -9.34
C PRO A 115 0.77 1.45 -9.24
N PHE A 116 0.21 2.62 -8.94
CA PHE A 116 -1.21 2.81 -8.64
C PHE A 116 -2.13 2.78 -9.87
N ASP A 117 -1.57 2.75 -11.08
CA ASP A 117 -2.31 2.60 -12.33
C ASP A 117 -1.74 1.44 -13.16
N TRP A 118 -2.51 0.38 -13.28
CA TRP A 118 -2.18 -0.76 -14.14
C TRP A 118 -2.66 -0.60 -15.58
N THR A 119 -3.53 0.38 -15.81
CA THR A 119 -4.08 0.65 -17.15
C THR A 119 -3.16 1.53 -17.97
N ASP A 120 -2.30 2.34 -17.33
CA ASP A 120 -1.37 3.31 -17.95
C ASP A 120 -2.09 4.21 -18.98
N ARG A 121 -3.27 4.73 -18.61
CA ARG A 121 -4.10 5.58 -19.49
C ARG A 121 -3.41 6.86 -19.94
N ASP A 122 -2.47 7.32 -19.14
CA ASP A 122 -1.75 8.58 -19.36
C ASP A 122 -0.35 8.36 -19.93
N GLU A 123 -0.05 7.13 -20.32
CA GLU A 123 1.24 6.75 -20.93
C GLU A 123 2.46 7.22 -20.12
N LEU A 124 2.38 7.08 -18.80
CA LEU A 124 3.46 7.49 -17.90
C LEU A 124 4.59 6.45 -17.79
N GLN A 125 4.32 5.21 -18.16
CA GLN A 125 5.31 4.14 -18.10
C GLN A 125 6.38 4.34 -19.18
N PRO A 126 7.68 4.34 -18.81
CA PRO A 126 8.77 4.59 -19.76
C PRO A 126 8.96 3.45 -20.78
N ASN A 127 8.37 2.30 -20.50
CA ASN A 127 8.47 1.10 -21.32
C ASN A 127 7.34 0.11 -21.01
N GLN A 128 7.27 -0.99 -21.73
CA GLN A 128 6.23 -2.01 -21.55
C GLN A 128 6.53 -3.03 -20.44
N GLY A 129 7.52 -2.79 -19.57
CA GLY A 129 7.96 -3.75 -18.56
C GLY A 129 6.86 -4.13 -17.55
N LEU A 130 6.16 -3.12 -16.98
CA LEU A 130 5.05 -3.37 -16.08
C LEU A 130 3.90 -4.09 -16.81
N ARG A 131 3.54 -3.63 -18.00
CA ARG A 131 2.48 -4.26 -18.82
C ARG A 131 2.80 -5.74 -19.06
N HIS A 132 4.01 -6.04 -19.50
CA HIS A 132 4.44 -7.41 -19.76
C HIS A 132 4.40 -8.29 -18.49
N LEU A 133 4.85 -7.75 -17.35
CA LEU A 133 4.79 -8.43 -16.06
C LEU A 133 3.34 -8.77 -15.68
N LEU A 134 2.43 -7.81 -15.79
CA LEU A 134 1.02 -8.00 -15.48
C LEU A 134 0.39 -9.07 -16.38
N GLU A 135 0.60 -8.97 -17.69
CA GLU A 135 0.04 -9.90 -18.67
C GLU A 135 0.56 -11.33 -18.54
N LYS A 136 1.82 -11.51 -18.25
CA LYS A 136 2.45 -12.84 -18.21
C LYS A 136 2.39 -13.53 -16.86
N GLU A 137 2.44 -12.77 -15.77
CA GLU A 137 2.72 -13.34 -14.47
C GLU A 137 1.61 -13.06 -13.43
N VAL A 138 1.12 -11.80 -13.38
CA VAL A 138 0.26 -11.34 -12.28
C VAL A 138 -1.23 -11.52 -12.60
N ILE A 139 -1.69 -11.04 -13.75
CA ILE A 139 -3.07 -11.14 -14.21
C ILE A 139 -3.23 -12.33 -15.16
N LYS A 140 -2.19 -12.65 -15.94
CA LYS A 140 -2.12 -13.75 -16.92
C LYS A 140 -3.15 -13.63 -18.05
N SER A 141 -3.51 -12.41 -18.36
CA SER A 141 -4.42 -12.05 -19.45
C SER A 141 -3.99 -10.70 -20.01
N SER A 142 -4.15 -10.50 -21.32
CA SER A 142 -3.82 -9.23 -21.94
C SER A 142 -4.75 -8.12 -21.46
N PHE A 143 -4.27 -6.88 -21.50
CA PHE A 143 -5.10 -5.71 -21.16
C PHE A 143 -6.37 -5.66 -22.01
N ALA A 144 -6.24 -5.91 -23.32
CA ALA A 144 -7.38 -5.89 -24.24
C ALA A 144 -8.47 -6.92 -23.91
N SER A 145 -8.08 -8.08 -23.30
CA SER A 145 -9.03 -9.15 -22.96
C SER A 145 -9.58 -9.07 -21.53
N ALA A 146 -8.90 -8.33 -20.64
CA ALA A 146 -9.21 -8.31 -19.20
C ALA A 146 -9.20 -6.89 -18.62
N GLN A 147 -9.58 -5.87 -19.37
CA GLN A 147 -9.52 -4.47 -18.96
C GLN A 147 -10.11 -4.22 -17.57
N ALA A 148 -11.28 -4.80 -17.27
CA ALA A 148 -11.93 -4.65 -15.97
C ALA A 148 -11.07 -5.16 -14.79
N VAL A 149 -10.21 -6.18 -15.02
CA VAL A 149 -9.29 -6.69 -13.99
C VAL A 149 -8.15 -5.69 -13.75
N TYR A 150 -7.63 -5.06 -14.79
CA TYR A 150 -6.62 -4.00 -14.68
C TYR A 150 -7.18 -2.77 -13.97
N GLU A 151 -8.41 -2.38 -14.31
CA GLU A 151 -9.11 -1.27 -13.62
C GLU A 151 -9.37 -1.59 -12.16
N ALA A 152 -9.87 -2.79 -11.85
CA ALA A 152 -10.08 -3.24 -10.47
C ALA A 152 -8.78 -3.29 -9.66
N GLY A 153 -7.65 -3.61 -10.30
CA GLY A 153 -6.31 -3.61 -9.72
C GLY A 153 -5.64 -2.24 -9.65
N SER A 154 -6.29 -1.16 -10.07
CA SER A 154 -5.70 0.19 -10.10
C SER A 154 -6.26 1.08 -8.98
N PRO A 155 -5.55 1.31 -7.87
CA PRO A 155 -5.99 2.26 -6.84
C PRO A 155 -6.40 3.62 -7.37
N LEU A 156 -5.72 4.10 -8.42
CA LEU A 156 -6.01 5.39 -9.06
C LEU A 156 -7.41 5.46 -9.70
N LEU A 157 -8.04 4.33 -9.97
CA LEU A 157 -9.36 4.23 -10.60
C LEU A 157 -10.47 3.83 -9.61
N ARG A 158 -10.16 3.79 -8.31
CA ARG A 158 -11.14 3.46 -7.27
C ARG A 158 -11.73 4.73 -6.68
N ASP A 159 -12.89 4.58 -6.06
CA ASP A 159 -13.48 5.64 -5.23
C ASP A 159 -12.63 5.85 -3.97
N LEU A 160 -12.17 7.07 -3.76
CA LEU A 160 -11.35 7.46 -2.62
C LEU A 160 -12.10 8.30 -1.57
N THR A 161 -13.39 8.52 -1.76
CA THR A 161 -14.19 9.40 -0.87
C THR A 161 -14.08 9.00 0.60
N SER A 162 -14.17 7.71 0.89
CA SER A 162 -14.06 7.17 2.26
C SER A 162 -12.66 6.63 2.61
N ALA A 163 -11.65 6.95 1.82
CA ALA A 163 -10.31 6.45 2.07
C ALA A 163 -9.68 7.07 3.34
N PRO A 164 -8.85 6.32 4.10
CA PRO A 164 -8.27 6.79 5.36
C PRO A 164 -7.18 7.84 5.13
N PRO A 165 -6.72 8.59 6.14
CA PRO A 165 -5.53 9.43 6.02
C PRO A 165 -4.38 8.71 5.32
N MET A 166 -3.74 9.35 4.32
CA MET A 166 -2.71 8.72 3.50
C MET A 166 -1.43 9.58 3.40
N MET A 167 -0.27 8.93 3.54
CA MET A 167 1.02 9.52 3.20
C MET A 167 1.64 8.74 2.03
N ILE A 168 1.65 9.31 0.84
CA ILE A 168 2.28 8.73 -0.34
C ILE A 168 3.75 9.15 -0.38
N VAL A 169 4.66 8.19 -0.48
CA VAL A 169 6.12 8.43 -0.51
C VAL A 169 6.69 7.94 -1.83
N HIS A 170 7.48 8.79 -2.54
CA HIS A 170 8.09 8.41 -3.81
C HIS A 170 9.39 9.15 -4.07
N GLY A 171 10.38 8.47 -4.66
CA GLY A 171 11.61 9.10 -5.14
C GLY A 171 11.42 9.72 -6.52
N ASP A 172 11.91 10.95 -6.74
CA ASP A 172 11.74 11.65 -8.01
C ASP A 172 12.56 11.08 -9.17
N GLN A 173 13.55 10.23 -8.88
CA GLN A 173 14.40 9.55 -9.86
C GLN A 173 14.05 8.06 -10.01
N ASP A 174 12.86 7.64 -9.59
CA ASP A 174 12.44 6.25 -9.69
C ASP A 174 12.34 5.82 -11.17
N SER A 175 13.21 4.87 -11.54
CA SER A 175 13.31 4.36 -12.91
C SER A 175 12.43 3.12 -13.17
N LEU A 176 11.80 2.55 -12.15
CA LEU A 176 10.90 1.40 -12.28
C LEU A 176 9.42 1.81 -12.26
N VAL A 177 9.04 2.67 -11.32
CA VAL A 177 7.69 3.20 -11.20
C VAL A 177 7.75 4.72 -11.34
N PRO A 178 7.23 5.28 -12.42
CA PRO A 178 7.32 6.73 -12.67
C PRO A 178 6.65 7.53 -11.55
N VAL A 179 7.37 8.53 -11.03
CA VAL A 179 6.89 9.40 -9.94
C VAL A 179 5.57 10.12 -10.29
N GLY A 180 5.31 10.34 -11.58
CA GLY A 180 4.07 10.93 -12.10
C GLY A 180 2.81 10.20 -11.63
N ILE A 181 2.88 8.87 -11.45
CA ILE A 181 1.76 8.05 -10.96
C ILE A 181 1.40 8.45 -9.51
N SER A 182 2.38 8.66 -8.65
CA SER A 182 2.16 9.10 -7.27
C SER A 182 1.69 10.55 -7.18
N ARG A 183 2.18 11.43 -8.05
CA ARG A 183 1.68 12.81 -8.15
C ARG A 183 0.19 12.83 -8.51
N LYS A 184 -0.22 12.00 -9.48
CA LYS A 184 -1.64 11.84 -9.85
C LYS A 184 -2.47 11.26 -8.71
N MET A 185 -1.98 10.20 -8.07
CA MET A 185 -2.68 9.60 -6.92
C MET A 185 -2.90 10.62 -5.80
N ALA A 186 -1.89 11.41 -5.46
CA ALA A 186 -2.01 12.46 -4.46
C ALA A 186 -2.98 13.57 -4.85
N ALA A 187 -2.99 13.97 -6.12
CA ALA A 187 -3.92 14.98 -6.63
C ALA A 187 -5.37 14.47 -6.59
N LEU A 188 -5.61 13.25 -7.06
CA LEU A 188 -6.93 12.61 -7.04
C LEU A 188 -7.43 12.44 -5.60
N TYR A 189 -6.57 11.97 -4.71
CA TYR A 189 -6.89 11.79 -3.31
C TYR A 189 -7.37 13.08 -2.65
N ARG A 190 -6.63 14.19 -2.85
CA ARG A 190 -7.00 15.52 -2.33
C ARG A 190 -8.29 16.07 -2.91
N ALA A 191 -8.65 15.63 -4.12
CA ALA A 191 -9.89 16.05 -4.77
C ALA A 191 -11.13 15.25 -4.31
N GLN A 192 -10.96 14.02 -3.87
CA GLN A 192 -12.06 13.11 -3.55
C GLN A 192 -12.21 12.80 -2.06
N ALA A 193 -11.09 12.56 -1.36
CA ALA A 193 -11.13 12.11 0.02
C ALA A 193 -11.37 13.27 1.00
N GLU A 194 -12.16 13.00 2.02
CA GLU A 194 -12.39 13.94 3.15
C GLU A 194 -11.22 13.95 4.14
N THR A 195 -10.36 12.95 4.08
CA THR A 195 -9.22 12.75 4.98
C THR A 195 -7.93 13.37 4.40
N PRO A 196 -6.95 13.71 5.26
CA PRO A 196 -5.72 14.36 4.79
C PRO A 196 -4.83 13.44 3.93
N CYS A 197 -4.26 14.01 2.86
CA CYS A 197 -3.23 13.37 2.04
C CYS A 197 -1.92 14.17 2.10
N ILE A 198 -0.87 13.54 2.60
CA ILE A 198 0.49 14.03 2.50
C ILE A 198 1.17 13.34 1.32
N TYR A 199 1.77 14.11 0.43
CA TYR A 199 2.63 13.60 -0.62
C TYR A 199 4.08 14.00 -0.32
N LEU A 200 4.94 13.02 -0.15
CA LEU A 200 6.35 13.18 0.16
C LEU A 200 7.19 12.70 -1.03
N GLU A 201 7.68 13.64 -1.83
CA GLU A 201 8.59 13.39 -2.94
C GLU A 201 10.03 13.54 -2.45
N ILE A 202 10.86 12.51 -2.66
CA ILE A 202 12.23 12.47 -2.14
C ILE A 202 13.23 12.78 -3.25
N PRO A 203 13.90 13.97 -3.20
CA PRO A 203 14.81 14.39 -4.24
C PRO A 203 16.00 13.43 -4.43
N GLY A 204 16.28 13.07 -5.68
CA GLY A 204 17.39 12.19 -6.07
C GLY A 204 17.25 10.75 -5.58
N ALA A 205 16.07 10.33 -5.11
CA ALA A 205 15.86 8.96 -4.68
C ALA A 205 15.38 8.08 -5.83
N GLN A 206 15.90 6.86 -5.87
CA GLN A 206 15.52 5.79 -6.79
C GLN A 206 14.46 4.88 -6.17
N HIS A 207 13.94 3.91 -6.95
CA HIS A 207 13.07 2.86 -6.45
C HIS A 207 13.69 2.13 -5.26
N ALA A 208 12.89 1.79 -4.25
CA ALA A 208 13.32 1.07 -3.06
C ALA A 208 14.44 1.77 -2.24
N PHE A 209 14.53 3.10 -2.29
CA PHE A 209 15.55 3.89 -1.60
C PHE A 209 15.56 3.73 -0.07
N ASP A 210 14.45 3.30 0.50
CA ASP A 210 14.24 3.12 1.94
C ASP A 210 14.76 1.77 2.47
N ILE A 211 15.10 0.82 1.59
CA ILE A 211 15.66 -0.49 1.98
C ILE A 211 17.07 -0.32 2.55
N PHE A 212 17.82 0.66 2.05
CA PHE A 212 19.19 0.92 2.48
C PHE A 212 19.27 2.11 3.42
N ALA A 213 20.14 2.01 4.43
CA ALA A 213 20.42 3.10 5.34
C ALA A 213 21.04 4.30 4.59
N SER A 214 20.38 5.45 4.65
CA SER A 214 20.82 6.71 4.06
C SER A 214 20.16 7.89 4.77
N PRO A 215 20.69 9.13 4.64
CA PRO A 215 19.99 10.29 5.17
C PRO A 215 18.55 10.42 4.65
N ARG A 216 18.30 10.06 3.36
CA ARG A 216 16.96 10.07 2.77
C ARG A 216 16.02 9.08 3.45
N SER A 217 16.45 7.81 3.63
CA SER A 217 15.64 6.78 4.28
C SER A 217 15.37 7.13 5.76
N GLU A 218 16.36 7.69 6.47
CA GLU A 218 16.18 8.12 7.87
C GLU A 218 15.17 9.26 8.00
N HIS A 219 15.27 10.32 7.19
CA HIS A 219 14.32 11.42 7.21
C HIS A 219 12.91 10.98 6.79
N THR A 220 12.80 10.11 5.79
CA THR A 220 11.52 9.54 5.37
C THR A 220 10.89 8.73 6.50
N LYS A 221 11.67 7.86 7.15
CA LYS A 221 11.22 7.09 8.31
C LYS A 221 10.67 8.00 9.41
N LEU A 222 11.39 9.08 9.76
CA LEU A 222 10.91 10.04 10.76
C LEU A 222 9.62 10.74 10.34
N GLY A 223 9.46 11.07 9.05
CA GLY A 223 8.24 11.63 8.49
C GLY A 223 7.06 10.66 8.65
N VAL A 224 7.25 9.39 8.29
CA VAL A 224 6.24 8.35 8.44
C VAL A 224 5.84 8.13 9.90
N MET A 225 6.82 8.05 10.80
CA MET A 225 6.56 7.93 12.24
C MET A 225 5.68 9.07 12.75
N ARG A 226 6.01 10.32 12.41
CA ARG A 226 5.23 11.50 12.80
C ARG A 226 3.81 11.47 12.24
N PHE A 227 3.66 11.10 10.98
CA PHE A 227 2.36 10.96 10.34
C PHE A 227 1.49 9.92 11.05
N LEU A 228 2.03 8.72 11.31
CA LEU A 228 1.28 7.65 11.97
C LEU A 228 0.91 8.01 13.42
N CYS A 229 1.82 8.63 14.17
CA CYS A 229 1.53 9.14 15.51
C CYS A 229 0.46 10.25 15.49
N PHE A 230 0.49 11.14 14.51
CA PHE A 230 -0.53 12.16 14.31
C PHE A 230 -1.91 11.52 14.03
N CYS A 231 -1.99 10.58 13.09
CA CYS A 231 -3.25 9.88 12.79
C CYS A 231 -3.81 9.14 14.01
N TYR A 232 -2.94 8.53 14.81
CA TYR A 232 -3.34 7.87 16.05
C TYR A 232 -3.90 8.86 17.08
N ALA A 233 -3.24 9.99 17.26
CA ALA A 233 -3.69 11.04 18.19
C ALA A 233 -5.04 11.64 17.78
N GLU A 234 -5.21 11.97 16.48
CA GLU A 234 -6.49 12.47 15.94
C GLU A 234 -7.62 11.44 16.09
N TYR A 235 -7.33 10.17 15.81
CA TYR A 235 -8.30 9.09 15.97
C TYR A 235 -8.81 8.99 17.42
N HIS A 236 -7.94 9.09 18.41
CA HIS A 236 -8.35 9.05 19.82
C HIS A 236 -9.07 10.33 20.25
N ALA A 237 -8.61 11.50 19.80
CA ALA A 237 -9.27 12.76 20.07
C ALA A 237 -10.71 12.84 19.55
N SER A 238 -11.01 12.16 18.41
CA SER A 238 -12.35 12.11 17.82
C SER A 238 -13.33 11.18 18.57
N LYS A 239 -12.83 10.36 19.50
CA LYS A 239 -13.64 9.39 20.26
C LYS A 239 -13.91 9.78 21.72
N GLY A 240 -13.25 10.82 22.21
CA GLY A 240 -13.41 11.37 23.56
C GLY A 240 -14.29 12.60 23.54
#